data_76c9b807915dffd1e4ff352419b6b88d
#
_entry.id   76c9b807915dffd1e4ff352419b6b88d
#
_cell.length_a   1.000
_cell.length_b   1.000
_cell.length_c   1.000
_cell.angle_alpha   90.00
_cell.angle_beta   90.00
_cell.angle_gamma   90.00
#
_symmetry.space_group_name_H-M   'P 1'
#
loop_
_entity.id
_entity.type
_entity.pdbx_description
1 polymer ?
#
loop_
_entity_poly.entity_id
_entity_poly.type
_entity_poly.pdbx_seq_one_letter_code
_entity_poly.pdbx_strand_id
1 'polypeptide(L)'
;MSEAPKRRLRSEHWFNDPAHADMTALYVERYMNYGMTREELQSGRPIIGIAQTGSDLTPCNRHHLELAQRVKAGIRDAGGIPMEFPVHPIAEQSRRPTAALDRNLAYLGLVEILHGYPLDGVVLTTGCDKTTPACLMAAATTDLPAIVLSGGPMLDGHHKGELIGSGTVLWHARNLMAAGEIDYEGFMDMTTAASPSVGHCNTMGTALSMNALAEALGMSLPGCASIPAPYRERGQMAYATGKRICELVLQDIRPSQIMTREAFENAIAVASALGASSNCPPHLIAIARHMGVELSLDDWQRIGEDVPLLVNCMPAGKYLGEGFHRAGGVPAVMHELQKAGRLHQDCATVSGKTIGEIVSSALTSNVDVIYPFENPLKHRAGFIVLSGNFFDSAIMKMSVVGEAFRKTYLSEPGAENSFEARAIVFEGPEDYHARIDDPALDIDERCILVIRGVGTVGYPGSAEVVNMAPPAALIKQGIDSLPCLGDGRQSGTSASPSILNMSPEAAVGGGLALLKTNDRLKVDLNTRTVNLLIDEAEMNRRRREWTPNIPPSQTPWQELYRQLVGQLSTGGCLEPATLHLRVIARSGEPRHSH
;
A
#
# COMPACT_ATOMS: atom_id res chain seq x y z
N MET A 1 26.88 8.16 -41.44
CA MET A 1 25.85 7.48 -40.64
C MET A 1 24.72 8.49 -40.50
N SER A 2 23.56 8.28 -41.14
CA SER A 2 22.40 9.17 -40.91
C SER A 2 21.95 8.98 -39.47
N GLU A 3 21.97 10.04 -38.68
CA GLU A 3 21.32 10.03 -37.38
C GLU A 3 19.86 9.56 -37.57
N ALA A 4 19.42 8.59 -36.77
CA ALA A 4 18.03 8.21 -36.75
C ALA A 4 17.19 9.47 -36.42
N PRO A 5 16.04 9.65 -37.05
CA PRO A 5 15.22 10.84 -36.81
C PRO A 5 14.93 10.96 -35.31
N LYS A 6 15.26 12.12 -34.73
CA LYS A 6 15.00 12.40 -33.31
C LYS A 6 13.50 12.21 -33.05
N ARG A 7 13.14 11.37 -32.10
CA ARG A 7 11.74 11.15 -31.72
C ARG A 7 11.13 12.47 -31.29
N ARG A 8 9.97 12.84 -31.83
CA ARG A 8 9.21 13.99 -31.43
C ARG A 8 8.68 13.77 -29.99
N LEU A 9 8.92 14.72 -29.11
CA LEU A 9 8.40 14.71 -27.76
C LEU A 9 6.89 15.03 -27.76
N ARG A 10 6.16 14.53 -26.76
CA ARG A 10 4.73 14.77 -26.63
C ARG A 10 4.42 16.26 -26.43
N SER A 11 5.20 16.96 -25.62
CA SER A 11 5.09 18.40 -25.37
C SER A 11 5.22 19.26 -26.63
N GLU A 12 5.91 18.79 -27.68
CA GLU A 12 6.03 19.51 -28.93
C GLU A 12 4.70 19.65 -29.71
N HIS A 13 3.70 18.77 -29.41
CA HIS A 13 2.34 18.93 -29.96
C HIS A 13 1.60 20.13 -29.39
N TRP A 14 1.99 20.67 -28.25
CA TRP A 14 1.47 21.90 -27.66
C TRP A 14 2.33 23.11 -28.04
N PHE A 15 3.64 23.01 -27.92
CA PHE A 15 4.53 24.18 -27.98
C PHE A 15 5.26 24.35 -29.30
N ASN A 16 5.28 23.38 -30.19
CA ASN A 16 6.00 23.43 -31.46
C ASN A 16 5.28 22.64 -32.56
N ASP A 17 4.02 23.04 -32.86
CA ASP A 17 3.20 22.43 -33.91
C ASP A 17 2.79 23.46 -34.97
N PRO A 18 3.59 23.61 -36.06
CA PRO A 18 3.28 24.55 -37.13
C PRO A 18 1.96 24.26 -37.85
N ALA A 19 1.46 23.02 -37.83
CA ALA A 19 0.19 22.65 -38.45
C ALA A 19 -1.02 23.26 -37.69
N HIS A 20 -0.84 23.56 -36.38
CA HIS A 20 -1.84 24.16 -35.51
C HIS A 20 -1.26 25.42 -34.83
N ALA A 21 -0.81 26.38 -35.62
CA ALA A 21 -0.06 27.55 -35.17
C ALA A 21 -0.82 28.45 -34.18
N ASP A 22 -2.13 28.57 -34.33
CA ASP A 22 -3.04 29.27 -33.41
C ASP A 22 -3.09 28.65 -32.01
N MET A 23 -3.23 27.36 -31.94
CA MET A 23 -3.20 26.61 -30.67
C MET A 23 -1.82 26.67 -30.02
N THR A 24 -0.75 26.48 -30.81
CA THR A 24 0.62 26.63 -30.33
C THR A 24 0.87 28.00 -29.73
N ALA A 25 0.44 29.06 -30.42
CA ALA A 25 0.58 30.44 -29.94
C ALA A 25 -0.16 30.66 -28.61
N LEU A 26 -1.39 30.13 -28.48
CA LEU A 26 -2.17 30.19 -27.26
C LEU A 26 -1.46 29.51 -26.07
N TYR A 27 -0.93 28.32 -26.27
CA TYR A 27 -0.21 27.61 -25.22
C TYR A 27 1.08 28.32 -24.83
N VAL A 28 1.89 28.77 -25.79
CA VAL A 28 3.13 29.49 -25.53
C VAL A 28 2.84 30.79 -24.77
N GLU A 29 1.85 31.58 -25.19
CA GLU A 29 1.45 32.81 -24.50
C GLU A 29 1.12 32.57 -23.03
N ARG A 30 0.35 31.51 -22.72
CA ARG A 30 -0.07 31.21 -21.33
C ARG A 30 1.10 30.84 -20.44
N TYR A 31 2.04 30.04 -20.91
CA TYR A 31 3.20 29.63 -20.11
C TYR A 31 4.25 30.75 -19.98
N MET A 32 4.26 31.75 -20.86
CA MET A 32 5.08 32.94 -20.71
C MET A 32 4.64 33.83 -19.53
N ASN A 33 3.39 33.71 -19.05
CA ASN A 33 2.86 34.53 -17.96
C ASN A 33 3.65 34.41 -16.65
N TYR A 34 4.28 33.26 -16.37
CA TYR A 34 5.07 33.09 -15.18
C TYR A 34 6.58 33.01 -15.43
N GLY A 35 7.02 33.56 -16.58
CA GLY A 35 8.43 33.80 -16.84
C GLY A 35 9.16 32.75 -17.67
N MET A 36 8.48 31.78 -18.28
CA MET A 36 9.08 30.93 -19.30
C MET A 36 9.24 31.71 -20.60
N THR A 37 10.32 31.43 -21.35
CA THR A 37 10.53 32.06 -22.66
C THR A 37 9.98 31.17 -23.78
N ARG A 38 9.69 31.80 -24.93
CA ARG A 38 9.30 31.07 -26.14
C ARG A 38 10.38 30.07 -26.55
N GLU A 39 11.65 30.49 -26.50
CA GLU A 39 12.80 29.66 -26.85
C GLU A 39 12.89 28.44 -25.94
N GLU A 40 12.62 28.60 -24.65
CA GLU A 40 12.60 27.50 -23.67
C GLU A 40 11.50 26.49 -24.01
N LEU A 41 10.26 26.94 -24.24
CA LEU A 41 9.11 26.10 -24.57
C LEU A 41 9.27 25.35 -25.90
N GLN A 42 9.88 26.01 -26.92
CA GLN A 42 10.08 25.44 -28.26
C GLN A 42 11.44 24.75 -28.44
N SER A 43 12.21 24.60 -27.37
CA SER A 43 13.59 24.03 -27.42
C SER A 43 13.66 22.53 -27.76
N GLY A 44 12.55 21.81 -27.70
CA GLY A 44 12.55 20.34 -27.79
C GLY A 44 13.22 19.63 -26.61
N ARG A 45 13.30 20.30 -25.45
CA ARG A 45 13.72 19.75 -24.16
C ARG A 45 12.54 19.03 -23.52
N PRO A 46 12.75 17.89 -22.84
CA PRO A 46 11.65 17.17 -22.21
C PRO A 46 11.01 17.99 -21.09
N ILE A 47 9.68 18.04 -21.08
CA ILE A 47 8.88 18.67 -20.02
C ILE A 47 8.49 17.59 -19.01
N ILE A 48 8.99 17.74 -17.79
CA ILE A 48 8.84 16.75 -16.73
C ILE A 48 7.86 17.24 -15.67
N GLY A 49 6.77 16.51 -15.50
CA GLY A 49 5.85 16.72 -14.40
C GLY A 49 6.45 16.28 -13.06
N ILE A 50 6.14 17.01 -11.99
CA ILE A 50 6.38 16.57 -10.62
C ILE A 50 5.02 16.47 -9.95
N ALA A 51 4.52 15.24 -9.83
CA ALA A 51 3.26 14.94 -9.17
C ALA A 51 3.46 15.06 -7.65
N GLN A 52 3.13 16.24 -7.12
CA GLN A 52 3.40 16.63 -5.74
C GLN A 52 2.29 16.15 -4.81
N THR A 53 2.61 15.21 -3.92
CA THR A 53 1.66 14.68 -2.92
C THR A 53 1.79 15.35 -1.55
N GLY A 54 2.74 16.26 -1.37
CA GLY A 54 2.94 17.03 -0.13
C GLY A 54 1.86 18.10 0.05
N SER A 55 1.36 18.20 1.28
CA SER A 55 0.38 19.21 1.67
C SER A 55 0.30 19.28 3.19
N ASP A 56 -0.23 20.37 3.74
CA ASP A 56 -0.48 20.51 5.18
C ASP A 56 -1.56 19.52 5.67
N LEU A 57 -2.43 19.04 4.78
CA LEU A 57 -3.41 17.99 5.07
C LEU A 57 -2.81 16.58 5.03
N THR A 58 -1.58 16.42 4.56
CA THR A 58 -0.86 15.14 4.45
C THR A 58 0.48 15.24 5.18
N PRO A 59 0.50 15.26 6.53
CA PRO A 59 1.72 15.51 7.31
C PRO A 59 2.87 14.55 6.98
N CYS A 60 2.57 13.28 6.70
CA CYS A 60 3.56 12.29 6.27
C CYS A 60 4.33 12.68 5.01
N ASN A 61 3.73 13.49 4.13
CA ASN A 61 4.29 13.92 2.85
C ASN A 61 4.65 15.42 2.82
N ARG A 62 4.44 16.16 3.92
CA ARG A 62 4.62 17.62 3.92
C ARG A 62 5.99 18.07 3.40
N HIS A 63 7.05 17.35 3.77
CA HIS A 63 8.42 17.63 3.34
C HIS A 63 8.69 17.36 1.83
N HIS A 64 7.74 16.74 1.10
CA HIS A 64 7.87 16.57 -0.35
C HIS A 64 7.89 17.90 -1.09
N LEU A 65 7.31 18.96 -0.54
CA LEU A 65 7.39 20.33 -1.08
C LEU A 65 8.86 20.80 -1.17
N GLU A 66 9.69 20.44 -0.22
CA GLU A 66 11.14 20.72 -0.22
C GLU A 66 11.90 19.78 -1.16
N LEU A 67 11.54 18.49 -1.16
CA LEU A 67 12.16 17.51 -2.06
C LEU A 67 11.91 17.87 -3.54
N ALA A 68 10.75 18.42 -3.88
CA ALA A 68 10.44 18.86 -5.24
C ALA A 68 11.45 19.89 -5.76
N GLN A 69 12.01 20.75 -4.91
CA GLN A 69 13.04 21.71 -5.33
C GLN A 69 14.35 21.00 -5.74
N ARG A 70 14.70 19.90 -5.04
CA ARG A 70 15.84 19.07 -5.43
C ARG A 70 15.61 18.30 -6.72
N VAL A 71 14.38 17.81 -6.93
CA VAL A 71 13.95 17.18 -8.20
C VAL A 71 14.06 18.18 -9.35
N LYS A 72 13.55 19.40 -9.17
CA LYS A 72 13.64 20.49 -10.19
C LYS A 72 15.09 20.78 -10.58
N ALA A 73 15.98 20.86 -9.59
CA ALA A 73 17.41 21.06 -9.86
C ALA A 73 17.98 19.91 -10.72
N GLY A 74 17.70 18.65 -10.37
CA GLY A 74 18.14 17.49 -11.15
C GLY A 74 17.60 17.49 -12.59
N ILE A 75 16.32 17.82 -12.78
CA ILE A 75 15.70 17.93 -14.11
C ILE A 75 16.37 19.03 -14.95
N ARG A 76 16.62 20.22 -14.38
CA ARG A 76 17.26 21.32 -15.09
C ARG A 76 18.71 20.98 -15.49
N ASP A 77 19.46 20.39 -14.59
CA ASP A 77 20.85 19.98 -14.84
C ASP A 77 20.97 18.86 -15.90
N ALA A 78 19.89 18.06 -16.06
CA ALA A 78 19.76 17.07 -17.14
C ALA A 78 19.19 17.66 -18.43
N GLY A 79 18.96 18.97 -18.49
CA GLY A 79 18.45 19.66 -19.67
C GLY A 79 16.93 19.61 -19.84
N GLY A 80 16.16 19.13 -18.86
CA GLY A 80 14.69 19.12 -18.87
C GLY A 80 14.06 20.41 -18.35
N ILE A 81 12.75 20.51 -18.47
CA ILE A 81 11.92 21.60 -17.96
C ILE A 81 10.99 21.05 -16.89
N PRO A 82 11.14 21.42 -15.61
CA PRO A 82 10.29 20.90 -14.54
C PRO A 82 8.97 21.66 -14.42
N MET A 83 7.86 20.93 -14.30
CA MET A 83 6.52 21.47 -14.01
C MET A 83 5.92 20.74 -12.80
N GLU A 84 5.84 21.42 -11.66
CA GLU A 84 5.24 20.87 -10.43
C GLU A 84 3.73 21.14 -10.42
N PHE A 85 2.96 20.12 -10.01
CA PHE A 85 1.51 20.22 -9.84
C PHE A 85 1.04 19.39 -8.65
N PRO A 86 -0.05 19.79 -7.96
CA PRO A 86 -0.57 19.06 -6.80
C PRO A 86 -1.31 17.79 -7.23
N VAL A 87 -1.17 16.76 -6.40
CA VAL A 87 -2.04 15.57 -6.40
C VAL A 87 -3.06 15.71 -5.27
N HIS A 88 -4.25 15.12 -5.40
CA HIS A 88 -5.25 15.09 -4.34
C HIS A 88 -4.63 14.61 -3.02
N PRO A 89 -4.78 15.37 -1.90
CA PRO A 89 -4.14 15.04 -0.63
C PRO A 89 -4.75 13.79 -0.01
N ILE A 90 -3.89 12.84 0.40
CA ILE A 90 -4.29 11.61 1.07
C ILE A 90 -3.46 11.44 2.34
N ALA A 91 -4.13 11.38 3.50
CA ALA A 91 -3.50 11.12 4.78
C ALA A 91 -4.25 10.03 5.54
N GLU A 92 -3.62 8.86 5.75
CA GLU A 92 -4.29 7.70 6.35
C GLU A 92 -4.85 8.00 7.74
N GLN A 93 -4.12 8.75 8.54
CA GLN A 93 -4.48 9.02 9.94
C GLN A 93 -5.52 10.13 10.10
N SER A 94 -5.71 10.98 9.08
CA SER A 94 -6.50 12.20 9.22
C SER A 94 -7.77 12.20 8.37
N ARG A 95 -7.85 11.34 7.35
CA ARG A 95 -8.98 11.29 6.40
C ARG A 95 -10.09 10.35 6.87
N ARG A 96 -11.30 10.88 7.01
CA ARG A 96 -12.51 10.11 7.34
C ARG A 96 -13.41 9.97 6.10
N PRO A 97 -14.05 8.83 5.87
CA PRO A 97 -14.06 7.61 6.68
C PRO A 97 -12.74 6.83 6.61
N THR A 98 -12.02 6.86 5.50
CA THR A 98 -10.71 6.22 5.32
C THR A 98 -9.99 6.81 4.10
N ALA A 99 -8.67 6.89 4.15
CA ALA A 99 -7.84 7.36 3.03
C ALA A 99 -7.92 6.44 1.78
N ALA A 100 -8.29 5.18 1.95
CA ALA A 100 -8.43 4.26 0.83
C ALA A 100 -9.57 4.64 -0.14
N LEU A 101 -10.60 5.34 0.34
CA LEU A 101 -11.62 5.96 -0.49
C LEU A 101 -10.99 6.92 -1.51
N ASP A 102 -10.04 7.74 -1.05
CA ASP A 102 -9.40 8.76 -1.87
C ASP A 102 -8.28 8.21 -2.78
N ARG A 103 -7.82 6.95 -2.58
CA ARG A 103 -6.85 6.31 -3.47
C ARG A 103 -7.34 6.34 -4.93
N ASN A 104 -8.59 5.97 -5.17
CA ASN A 104 -9.17 5.96 -6.50
C ASN A 104 -9.48 7.38 -7.03
N LEU A 105 -9.80 8.34 -6.17
CA LEU A 105 -10.02 9.73 -6.56
C LEU A 105 -8.71 10.38 -7.00
N ALA A 106 -7.64 10.21 -6.22
CA ALA A 106 -6.30 10.70 -6.56
C ALA A 106 -5.78 10.06 -7.86
N TYR A 107 -6.01 8.76 -8.03
CA TYR A 107 -5.69 8.04 -9.24
C TYR A 107 -6.36 8.66 -10.48
N LEU A 108 -7.68 8.86 -10.45
CA LEU A 108 -8.43 9.43 -11.57
C LEU A 108 -7.92 10.83 -11.92
N GLY A 109 -7.81 11.71 -10.92
CA GLY A 109 -7.33 13.08 -11.14
C GLY A 109 -5.91 13.12 -11.70
N LEU A 110 -5.05 12.22 -11.27
CA LEU A 110 -3.68 12.14 -11.78
C LEU A 110 -3.64 11.63 -13.24
N VAL A 111 -4.45 10.63 -13.59
CA VAL A 111 -4.58 10.17 -14.99
C VAL A 111 -5.00 11.32 -15.92
N GLU A 112 -6.01 12.11 -15.52
CA GLU A 112 -6.48 13.26 -16.32
C GLU A 112 -5.38 14.32 -16.52
N ILE A 113 -4.59 14.60 -15.47
CA ILE A 113 -3.46 15.52 -15.58
C ILE A 113 -2.40 14.97 -16.53
N LEU A 114 -1.97 13.72 -16.33
CA LEU A 114 -0.92 13.11 -17.16
C LEU A 114 -1.32 12.97 -18.63
N HIS A 115 -2.60 12.79 -18.92
CA HIS A 115 -3.13 12.73 -20.29
C HIS A 115 -3.34 14.11 -20.88
N GLY A 116 -3.97 15.05 -20.13
CA GLY A 116 -4.45 16.33 -20.67
C GLY A 116 -3.42 17.44 -20.75
N TYR A 117 -2.23 17.31 -20.16
CA TYR A 117 -1.20 18.36 -20.11
C TYR A 117 0.08 17.98 -20.88
N PRO A 118 0.90 18.98 -21.28
CA PRO A 118 2.06 18.79 -22.16
C PRO A 118 3.27 18.18 -21.44
N LEU A 119 3.10 17.01 -20.82
CA LEU A 119 4.14 16.32 -20.07
C LEU A 119 4.73 15.16 -20.88
N ASP A 120 6.06 15.06 -20.91
CA ASP A 120 6.80 13.97 -21.55
C ASP A 120 7.15 12.84 -20.58
N GLY A 121 7.21 13.15 -19.29
CA GLY A 121 7.46 12.21 -18.21
C GLY A 121 7.06 12.78 -16.86
N VAL A 122 7.07 11.95 -15.82
CA VAL A 122 6.64 12.34 -14.48
C VAL A 122 7.48 11.75 -13.37
N VAL A 123 7.83 12.58 -12.37
CA VAL A 123 8.30 12.14 -11.05
C VAL A 123 7.09 12.05 -10.12
N LEU A 124 6.87 10.89 -9.54
CA LEU A 124 5.79 10.60 -8.60
C LEU A 124 6.34 10.68 -7.18
N THR A 125 6.03 11.72 -6.42
CA THR A 125 6.43 11.78 -5.01
C THR A 125 5.46 10.94 -4.18
N THR A 126 5.98 9.99 -3.40
CA THR A 126 5.18 9.01 -2.64
C THR A 126 5.63 8.94 -1.19
N GLY A 127 4.75 8.54 -0.30
CA GLY A 127 5.08 8.44 1.12
C GLY A 127 3.98 7.74 1.91
N CYS A 128 2.92 8.46 2.25
CA CYS A 128 1.78 7.92 3.01
C CYS A 128 1.10 6.77 2.26
N ASP A 129 0.48 5.88 3.00
CA ASP A 129 -0.07 4.57 2.65
C ASP A 129 -0.72 4.45 1.26
N LYS A 130 -1.57 5.41 0.91
CA LYS A 130 -2.40 5.33 -0.31
C LYS A 130 -1.87 6.17 -1.46
N THR A 131 -0.85 7.04 -1.21
CA THR A 131 -0.25 7.84 -2.29
C THR A 131 0.56 6.98 -3.25
N THR A 132 1.33 6.01 -2.73
CA THR A 132 2.14 5.11 -3.56
C THR A 132 1.29 4.29 -4.53
N PRO A 133 0.26 3.54 -4.08
CA PRO A 133 -0.58 2.79 -5.02
C PRO A 133 -1.37 3.70 -5.96
N ALA A 134 -1.89 4.85 -5.54
CA ALA A 134 -2.59 5.79 -6.42
C ALA A 134 -1.70 6.28 -7.56
N CYS A 135 -0.47 6.69 -7.24
CA CYS A 135 0.51 7.15 -8.23
C CYS A 135 0.95 6.04 -9.19
N LEU A 136 1.20 4.82 -8.69
CA LEU A 136 1.57 3.69 -9.53
C LEU A 136 0.42 3.23 -10.45
N MET A 137 -0.83 3.24 -9.96
CA MET A 137 -2.02 2.99 -10.80
C MET A 137 -2.13 4.00 -11.94
N ALA A 138 -1.87 5.29 -11.67
CA ALA A 138 -1.91 6.32 -12.70
C ALA A 138 -0.77 6.17 -13.72
N ALA A 139 0.45 5.87 -13.27
CA ALA A 139 1.57 5.57 -14.16
C ALA A 139 1.28 4.34 -15.03
N ALA A 140 0.70 3.28 -14.45
CA ALA A 140 0.28 2.08 -15.17
C ALA A 140 -0.76 2.37 -16.25
N THR A 141 -1.79 3.16 -15.91
CA THR A 141 -2.87 3.50 -16.83
C THR A 141 -2.41 4.39 -17.98
N THR A 142 -1.59 5.42 -17.70
CA THR A 142 -1.15 6.37 -18.72
C THR A 142 -0.01 5.86 -19.58
N ASP A 143 0.87 5.06 -19.00
CA ASP A 143 2.10 4.54 -19.62
C ASP A 143 3.04 5.65 -20.12
N LEU A 144 3.04 6.80 -19.42
CA LEU A 144 4.01 7.87 -19.59
C LEU A 144 5.31 7.49 -18.86
N PRO A 145 6.52 7.78 -19.40
CA PRO A 145 7.76 7.62 -18.64
C PRO A 145 7.63 8.16 -17.23
N ALA A 146 7.85 7.32 -16.23
CA ALA A 146 7.57 7.64 -14.83
C ALA A 146 8.64 7.07 -13.91
N ILE A 147 8.91 7.76 -12.80
CA ILE A 147 9.80 7.32 -11.74
C ILE A 147 9.23 7.70 -10.38
N VAL A 148 9.32 6.80 -9.42
CA VAL A 148 8.87 7.03 -8.04
C VAL A 148 10.01 7.59 -7.19
N LEU A 149 9.69 8.64 -6.43
CA LEU A 149 10.53 9.18 -5.36
C LEU A 149 9.80 9.02 -4.03
N SER A 150 10.24 8.08 -3.19
CA SER A 150 9.76 7.96 -1.82
C SER A 150 10.21 9.16 -0.98
N GLY A 151 9.35 9.67 -0.11
CA GLY A 151 9.72 10.68 0.89
C GLY A 151 10.53 10.11 2.06
N GLY A 152 10.43 8.83 2.29
CA GLY A 152 11.15 8.10 3.34
C GLY A 152 10.45 8.08 4.70
N PRO A 153 10.82 7.10 5.55
CA PRO A 153 10.29 7.00 6.91
C PRO A 153 10.82 8.09 7.83
N MET A 154 10.10 8.34 8.93
CA MET A 154 10.62 9.08 10.08
C MET A 154 11.86 8.37 10.68
N LEU A 155 12.60 9.09 11.49
CA LEU A 155 13.63 8.51 12.37
C LEU A 155 13.01 7.56 13.40
N ASP A 156 13.84 6.81 14.09
CA ASP A 156 13.42 5.90 15.15
C ASP A 156 12.87 6.67 16.35
N GLY A 157 11.66 6.30 16.80
CA GLY A 157 11.02 6.86 18.00
C GLY A 157 11.53 6.18 19.25
N HIS A 158 11.61 6.95 20.36
CA HIS A 158 12.02 6.43 21.66
C HIS A 158 11.15 6.98 22.77
N HIS A 159 10.77 6.11 23.72
CA HIS A 159 10.09 6.49 24.96
C HIS A 159 10.75 5.78 26.13
N LYS A 160 11.22 6.55 27.14
CA LYS A 160 11.93 6.03 28.34
C LYS A 160 13.07 5.06 28.03
N GLY A 161 13.79 5.31 26.91
CA GLY A 161 14.93 4.50 26.48
C GLY A 161 14.57 3.28 25.60
N GLU A 162 13.30 2.99 25.42
CA GLU A 162 12.82 1.90 24.55
C GLU A 162 12.51 2.42 23.15
N LEU A 163 12.79 1.58 22.14
CA LEU A 163 12.43 1.83 20.74
C LEU A 163 10.93 1.67 20.55
N ILE A 164 10.28 2.68 19.99
CA ILE A 164 8.84 2.66 19.73
C ILE A 164 8.55 3.06 18.28
N GLY A 165 7.65 2.32 17.64
CA GLY A 165 7.27 2.53 16.24
C GLY A 165 5.95 3.27 16.10
N SER A 166 5.91 4.20 15.13
CA SER A 166 4.70 4.91 14.75
C SER A 166 3.56 3.93 14.38
N GLY A 167 2.40 4.13 14.95
CA GLY A 167 1.24 3.26 14.82
C GLY A 167 1.32 1.98 15.68
N THR A 168 2.45 1.29 15.73
CA THR A 168 2.60 0.08 16.56
C THR A 168 2.46 0.42 18.05
N VAL A 169 3.06 1.52 18.49
CA VAL A 169 2.95 2.00 19.88
C VAL A 169 1.51 2.30 20.28
N LEU A 170 0.67 2.72 19.36
CA LEU A 170 -0.75 3.02 19.62
C LEU A 170 -1.50 1.78 20.15
N TRP A 171 -1.26 0.62 19.54
CA TRP A 171 -1.90 -0.63 19.95
C TRP A 171 -1.46 -1.06 21.35
N HIS A 172 -0.16 -0.95 21.63
CA HIS A 172 0.40 -1.24 22.96
C HIS A 172 -0.12 -0.27 24.03
N ALA A 173 -0.03 1.03 23.78
CA ALA A 173 -0.51 2.05 24.72
C ALA A 173 -2.02 1.95 25.01
N ARG A 174 -2.83 1.55 24.02
CA ARG A 174 -4.25 1.29 24.17
C ARG A 174 -4.52 0.14 25.16
N ASN A 175 -3.75 -0.95 25.07
CA ASN A 175 -3.86 -2.05 26.00
C ASN A 175 -3.45 -1.64 27.43
N LEU A 176 -2.36 -0.90 27.58
CA LEU A 176 -1.94 -0.36 28.89
C LEU A 176 -3.00 0.56 29.52
N MET A 177 -3.63 1.41 28.72
CA MET A 177 -4.70 2.29 29.17
C MET A 177 -5.96 1.49 29.56
N ALA A 178 -6.34 0.48 28.78
CA ALA A 178 -7.46 -0.42 29.08
C ALA A 178 -7.20 -1.26 30.34
N ALA A 179 -5.95 -1.65 30.60
CA ALA A 179 -5.52 -2.32 31.83
C ALA A 179 -5.51 -1.38 33.04
N GLY A 180 -5.50 -0.05 32.82
CA GLY A 180 -5.40 0.96 33.88
C GLY A 180 -3.96 1.21 34.34
N GLU A 181 -2.96 0.80 33.56
CA GLU A 181 -1.53 0.97 33.87
C GLU A 181 -1.02 2.35 33.51
N ILE A 182 -1.64 3.01 32.54
CA ILE A 182 -1.39 4.41 32.16
C ILE A 182 -2.71 5.18 32.06
N ASP A 183 -2.64 6.49 32.31
CA ASP A 183 -3.74 7.42 32.09
C ASP A 183 -3.67 8.05 30.68
N TYR A 184 -4.56 9.02 30.42
CA TYR A 184 -4.61 9.72 29.12
C TYR A 184 -3.31 10.47 28.81
N GLU A 185 -2.70 11.14 29.79
CA GLU A 185 -1.43 11.86 29.59
C GLU A 185 -0.29 10.88 29.29
N GLY A 186 -0.19 9.79 30.03
CA GLY A 186 0.79 8.73 29.76
C GLY A 186 0.59 8.08 28.38
N PHE A 187 -0.67 7.91 27.94
CA PHE A 187 -1.00 7.45 26.60
C PHE A 187 -0.52 8.45 25.53
N MET A 188 -0.78 9.75 25.71
CA MET A 188 -0.37 10.80 24.77
C MET A 188 1.16 10.94 24.71
N ASP A 189 1.83 10.95 25.87
CA ASP A 189 3.30 11.01 25.95
C ASP A 189 3.96 9.86 25.17
N MET A 190 3.47 8.63 25.39
CA MET A 190 4.00 7.45 24.74
C MET A 190 3.77 7.48 23.23
N THR A 191 2.55 7.82 22.79
CA THR A 191 2.20 7.78 21.36
C THR A 191 2.84 8.91 20.57
N THR A 192 2.96 10.12 21.13
CA THR A 192 3.58 11.26 20.45
C THR A 192 5.09 11.10 20.30
N ALA A 193 5.76 10.43 21.23
CA ALA A 193 7.20 10.13 21.14
C ALA A 193 7.57 9.23 19.95
N ALA A 194 6.61 8.54 19.32
CA ALA A 194 6.83 7.75 18.12
C ALA A 194 6.92 8.56 16.82
N SER A 195 6.77 9.89 16.89
CA SER A 195 6.82 10.79 15.72
C SER A 195 7.96 11.82 15.85
N PRO A 196 9.24 11.39 15.80
CA PRO A 196 10.38 12.23 16.13
C PRO A 196 10.83 13.18 15.02
N SER A 197 10.35 13.01 13.79
CA SER A 197 10.81 13.78 12.63
C SER A 197 9.77 13.86 11.51
N VAL A 198 10.08 14.59 10.43
CA VAL A 198 9.35 14.50 9.16
C VAL A 198 9.49 13.09 8.57
N GLY A 199 8.55 12.69 7.71
CA GLY A 199 8.52 11.39 7.04
C GLY A 199 7.20 10.64 7.26
N HIS A 200 7.04 9.53 6.56
CA HIS A 200 5.94 8.60 6.81
C HIS A 200 6.24 7.66 8.00
N CYS A 201 5.27 6.83 8.38
CA CYS A 201 5.45 5.86 9.47
C CYS A 201 6.77 5.09 9.34
N ASN A 202 7.50 4.95 10.46
CA ASN A 202 8.82 4.31 10.54
C ASN A 202 8.78 2.79 10.74
N THR A 203 7.59 2.21 10.94
CA THR A 203 7.40 0.75 10.98
C THR A 203 7.29 0.15 9.57
N MET A 204 7.40 -1.17 9.41
CA MET A 204 7.06 -1.91 8.20
C MET A 204 5.52 -2.01 8.04
N GLY A 205 4.85 -0.87 8.24
CA GLY A 205 3.45 -0.64 7.94
C GLY A 205 3.21 -0.43 6.44
N THR A 206 2.02 0.04 6.05
CA THR A 206 1.65 0.14 4.64
C THR A 206 2.51 1.16 3.88
N ALA A 207 2.89 2.28 4.51
CA ALA A 207 3.70 3.32 3.88
C ALA A 207 5.08 2.77 3.45
N LEU A 208 5.88 2.23 4.40
CA LEU A 208 7.20 1.69 4.08
C LEU A 208 7.09 0.46 3.18
N SER A 209 6.10 -0.43 3.42
CA SER A 209 5.88 -1.61 2.57
C SER A 209 5.61 -1.22 1.12
N MET A 210 4.67 -0.31 0.84
CA MET A 210 4.32 0.05 -0.53
C MET A 210 5.46 0.81 -1.25
N ASN A 211 6.23 1.65 -0.53
CA ASN A 211 7.42 2.27 -1.12
C ASN A 211 8.51 1.22 -1.41
N ALA A 212 8.70 0.22 -0.54
CA ALA A 212 9.59 -0.92 -0.79
C ALA A 212 9.13 -1.76 -2.01
N LEU A 213 7.83 -1.96 -2.18
CA LEU A 213 7.29 -2.66 -3.36
C LEU A 213 7.43 -1.84 -4.65
N ALA A 214 7.33 -0.52 -4.59
CA ALA A 214 7.64 0.34 -5.75
C ALA A 214 9.10 0.19 -6.20
N GLU A 215 10.02 0.04 -5.25
CA GLU A 215 11.43 -0.25 -5.53
C GLU A 215 11.63 -1.67 -6.08
N ALA A 216 10.98 -2.67 -5.47
CA ALA A 216 11.04 -4.07 -5.93
C ALA A 216 10.44 -4.28 -7.34
N LEU A 217 9.43 -3.49 -7.71
CA LEU A 217 8.87 -3.41 -9.06
C LEU A 217 9.83 -2.76 -10.07
N GLY A 218 10.94 -2.16 -9.61
CA GLY A 218 11.87 -1.43 -10.46
C GLY A 218 11.49 0.02 -10.76
N MET A 219 10.46 0.59 -10.11
CA MET A 219 9.94 1.94 -10.38
C MET A 219 10.65 3.06 -9.60
N SER A 220 11.57 2.73 -8.68
CA SER A 220 12.43 3.67 -7.93
C SER A 220 13.90 3.39 -8.20
N LEU A 221 14.75 4.39 -7.95
CA LEU A 221 16.20 4.15 -7.88
C LEU A 221 16.54 3.26 -6.67
N PRO A 222 17.56 2.40 -6.76
CA PRO A 222 17.94 1.48 -5.69
C PRO A 222 18.20 2.18 -4.35
N GLY A 223 17.63 1.64 -3.27
CA GLY A 223 17.72 2.17 -1.91
C GLY A 223 16.77 3.33 -1.61
N CYS A 224 15.98 3.79 -2.60
CA CYS A 224 15.10 4.95 -2.45
C CYS A 224 14.06 4.77 -1.33
N ALA A 225 13.45 3.59 -1.19
CA ALA A 225 12.33 3.40 -0.29
C ALA A 225 12.69 3.62 1.19
N SER A 226 13.88 3.20 1.61
CA SER A 226 14.25 3.09 3.02
C SER A 226 15.03 4.27 3.59
N ILE A 227 15.61 5.16 2.76
CA ILE A 227 16.34 6.34 3.27
C ILE A 227 15.43 7.16 4.18
N PRO A 228 15.78 7.42 5.45
CA PRO A 228 14.97 8.26 6.32
C PRO A 228 14.77 9.67 5.76
N ALA A 229 13.58 10.23 5.98
CA ALA A 229 13.19 11.52 5.42
C ALA A 229 14.18 12.67 5.74
N PRO A 230 14.69 12.83 6.99
CA PRO A 230 15.60 13.93 7.32
C PRO A 230 17.06 13.69 6.92
N TYR A 231 17.42 12.51 6.35
CA TYR A 231 18.79 12.24 5.94
C TYR A 231 19.18 13.06 4.71
N ARG A 232 20.45 13.54 4.64
CA ARG A 232 20.99 14.25 3.48
C ARG A 232 20.87 13.44 2.18
N GLU A 233 20.99 12.12 2.28
CA GLU A 233 20.88 11.16 1.19
C GLU A 233 19.50 11.21 0.53
N ARG A 234 18.46 11.62 1.25
CA ARG A 234 17.11 11.83 0.72
C ARG A 234 17.10 12.95 -0.33
N GLY A 235 17.75 14.09 -0.04
CA GLY A 235 17.90 15.18 -0.99
C GLY A 235 18.77 14.82 -2.20
N GLN A 236 19.80 13.99 -2.00
CA GLN A 236 20.63 13.48 -3.09
C GLN A 236 19.84 12.52 -3.99
N MET A 237 19.03 11.64 -3.42
CA MET A 237 18.14 10.74 -4.14
C MET A 237 17.12 11.53 -4.97
N ALA A 238 16.53 12.59 -4.42
CA ALA A 238 15.59 13.45 -5.14
C ALA A 238 16.24 14.11 -6.36
N TYR A 239 17.46 14.62 -6.21
CA TYR A 239 18.23 15.19 -7.32
C TYR A 239 18.55 14.13 -8.40
N ALA A 240 19.02 12.94 -7.99
CA ALA A 240 19.30 11.84 -8.92
C ALA A 240 18.05 11.38 -9.68
N THR A 241 16.91 11.29 -8.98
CA THR A 241 15.60 10.98 -9.58
C THR A 241 15.22 12.01 -10.65
N GLY A 242 15.42 13.31 -10.37
CA GLY A 242 15.18 14.39 -11.32
C GLY A 242 16.06 14.30 -12.56
N LYS A 243 17.31 13.88 -12.44
CA LYS A 243 18.17 13.62 -13.61
C LYS A 243 17.70 12.41 -14.40
N ARG A 244 17.40 11.31 -13.69
CA ARG A 244 17.08 10.02 -14.34
C ARG A 244 15.78 10.06 -15.15
N ILE A 245 14.76 10.79 -14.73
CA ILE A 245 13.52 10.90 -15.50
C ILE A 245 13.72 11.52 -16.88
N CYS A 246 14.63 12.46 -17.03
CA CYS A 246 14.94 13.04 -18.35
C CYS A 246 15.53 11.97 -19.29
N GLU A 247 16.41 11.11 -18.77
CA GLU A 247 16.98 9.99 -19.54
C GLU A 247 15.90 8.96 -19.92
N LEU A 248 14.97 8.62 -18.99
CA LEU A 248 13.85 7.72 -19.27
C LEU A 248 12.97 8.24 -20.43
N VAL A 249 12.69 9.54 -20.45
CA VAL A 249 11.94 10.18 -21.54
C VAL A 249 12.68 10.06 -22.87
N LEU A 250 13.98 10.39 -22.88
CA LEU A 250 14.78 10.34 -24.11
C LEU A 250 14.97 8.92 -24.64
N GLN A 251 15.00 7.92 -23.74
CA GLN A 251 15.12 6.49 -24.07
C GLN A 251 13.75 5.84 -24.32
N ASP A 252 12.64 6.54 -24.11
CA ASP A 252 11.27 6.02 -24.15
C ASP A 252 11.03 4.79 -23.23
N ILE A 253 11.63 4.80 -22.04
CA ILE A 253 11.43 3.74 -21.06
C ILE A 253 10.14 4.04 -20.29
N ARG A 254 9.17 3.13 -20.41
CA ARG A 254 7.81 3.28 -19.92
C ARG A 254 7.49 2.28 -18.79
N PRO A 255 6.51 2.58 -17.93
CA PRO A 255 6.03 1.65 -16.90
C PRO A 255 5.72 0.24 -17.42
N SER A 256 5.16 0.10 -18.62
CA SER A 256 4.83 -1.21 -19.22
C SER A 256 6.05 -2.10 -19.54
N GLN A 257 7.23 -1.50 -19.64
CA GLN A 257 8.49 -2.24 -19.85
C GLN A 257 9.13 -2.68 -18.55
N ILE A 258 8.70 -2.09 -17.41
CA ILE A 258 9.27 -2.31 -16.07
C ILE A 258 8.33 -3.15 -15.22
N MET A 259 7.05 -2.75 -15.12
CA MET A 259 6.04 -3.44 -14.31
C MET A 259 5.47 -4.65 -15.07
N THR A 260 6.34 -5.63 -15.39
CA THR A 260 5.97 -6.89 -16.03
C THR A 260 5.40 -7.88 -15.02
N ARG A 261 4.87 -9.00 -15.48
CA ARG A 261 4.39 -10.09 -14.61
C ARG A 261 5.48 -10.53 -13.62
N GLU A 262 6.70 -10.72 -14.10
CA GLU A 262 7.85 -11.14 -13.31
C GLU A 262 8.23 -10.10 -12.25
N ALA A 263 8.11 -8.80 -12.56
CA ALA A 263 8.33 -7.74 -11.59
C ALA A 263 7.28 -7.76 -10.45
N PHE A 264 6.02 -8.06 -10.76
CA PHE A 264 4.98 -8.26 -9.75
C PHE A 264 5.25 -9.51 -8.89
N GLU A 265 5.74 -10.60 -9.47
CA GLU A 265 6.14 -11.80 -8.72
C GLU A 265 7.31 -11.50 -7.77
N ASN A 266 8.31 -10.73 -8.21
CA ASN A 266 9.38 -10.22 -7.35
C ASN A 266 8.82 -9.40 -6.18
N ALA A 267 7.87 -8.51 -6.45
CA ALA A 267 7.25 -7.69 -5.41
C ALA A 267 6.51 -8.54 -4.36
N ILE A 268 5.83 -9.62 -4.75
CA ILE A 268 5.18 -10.56 -3.82
C ILE A 268 6.22 -11.27 -2.94
N ALA A 269 7.32 -11.76 -3.52
CA ALA A 269 8.38 -12.41 -2.77
C ALA A 269 9.02 -11.44 -1.75
N VAL A 270 9.30 -10.19 -2.19
CA VAL A 270 9.82 -9.14 -1.31
C VAL A 270 8.83 -8.79 -0.20
N ALA A 271 7.54 -8.65 -0.51
CA ALA A 271 6.51 -8.37 0.50
C ALA A 271 6.48 -9.42 1.61
N SER A 272 6.61 -10.69 1.25
CA SER A 272 6.64 -11.80 2.20
C SER A 272 7.90 -11.77 3.07
N ALA A 273 9.08 -11.55 2.45
CA ALA A 273 10.36 -11.46 3.15
C ALA A 273 10.43 -10.26 4.11
N LEU A 274 9.78 -9.15 3.77
CA LEU A 274 9.67 -7.96 4.62
C LEU A 274 8.70 -8.14 5.80
N GLY A 275 7.79 -9.12 5.75
CA GLY A 275 6.61 -9.13 6.61
C GLY A 275 5.75 -7.89 6.36
N ALA A 276 5.54 -7.53 5.11
CA ALA A 276 4.86 -6.32 4.68
C ALA A 276 3.42 -6.21 5.18
N SER A 277 2.82 -5.05 5.04
CA SER A 277 1.43 -4.78 5.41
C SER A 277 0.44 -5.69 4.67
N SER A 278 -0.61 -6.13 5.36
CA SER A 278 -1.75 -6.85 4.76
C SER A 278 -2.56 -6.00 3.76
N ASN A 279 -2.26 -4.73 3.62
CA ASN A 279 -2.80 -3.87 2.57
C ASN A 279 -2.06 -4.04 1.21
N CYS A 280 -0.88 -4.66 1.20
CA CYS A 280 -0.11 -4.86 -0.04
C CYS A 280 -0.83 -5.72 -1.08
N PRO A 281 -1.47 -6.86 -0.74
CA PRO A 281 -2.20 -7.66 -1.72
C PRO A 281 -3.22 -6.86 -2.53
N PRO A 282 -4.24 -6.20 -1.95
CA PRO A 282 -5.20 -5.45 -2.74
C PRO A 282 -4.57 -4.28 -3.51
N HIS A 283 -3.52 -3.63 -2.97
CA HIS A 283 -2.88 -2.53 -3.68
C HIS A 283 -2.05 -3.01 -4.87
N LEU A 284 -1.30 -4.10 -4.72
CA LEU A 284 -0.49 -4.64 -5.81
C LEU A 284 -1.37 -5.21 -6.93
N ILE A 285 -2.47 -5.90 -6.57
CA ILE A 285 -3.49 -6.37 -7.54
C ILE A 285 -4.10 -5.18 -8.30
N ALA A 286 -4.41 -4.07 -7.60
CA ALA A 286 -4.92 -2.88 -8.26
C ALA A 286 -3.94 -2.30 -9.27
N ILE A 287 -2.66 -2.17 -8.93
CA ILE A 287 -1.63 -1.67 -9.84
C ILE A 287 -1.50 -2.60 -11.05
N ALA A 288 -1.45 -3.92 -10.83
CA ALA A 288 -1.36 -4.91 -11.89
C ALA A 288 -2.54 -4.84 -12.87
N ARG A 289 -3.77 -4.71 -12.35
CA ARG A 289 -4.97 -4.55 -13.19
C ARG A 289 -4.91 -3.30 -14.06
N HIS A 290 -4.42 -2.17 -13.53
CA HIS A 290 -4.24 -0.94 -14.30
C HIS A 290 -3.07 -1.01 -15.30
N MET A 291 -2.14 -1.96 -15.11
CA MET A 291 -1.09 -2.28 -16.09
C MET A 291 -1.56 -3.28 -17.16
N GLY A 292 -2.68 -3.97 -16.92
CA GLY A 292 -3.16 -5.07 -17.75
C GLY A 292 -2.39 -6.37 -17.50
N VAL A 293 -1.81 -6.52 -16.32
CA VAL A 293 -1.14 -7.74 -15.86
C VAL A 293 -2.12 -8.53 -14.99
N GLU A 294 -2.33 -9.79 -15.31
CA GLU A 294 -3.11 -10.70 -14.47
C GLU A 294 -2.35 -10.98 -13.18
N LEU A 295 -2.95 -10.63 -12.04
CA LEU A 295 -2.45 -10.90 -10.72
C LEU A 295 -3.63 -11.17 -9.78
N SER A 296 -3.56 -12.26 -9.02
CA SER A 296 -4.64 -12.72 -8.14
C SER A 296 -4.14 -13.03 -6.72
N LEU A 297 -5.06 -13.32 -5.82
CA LEU A 297 -4.70 -13.82 -4.49
C LEU A 297 -4.00 -15.18 -4.55
N ASP A 298 -4.30 -16.03 -5.55
CA ASP A 298 -3.61 -17.31 -5.74
C ASP A 298 -2.11 -17.13 -6.01
N ASP A 299 -1.72 -16.04 -6.66
CA ASP A 299 -0.31 -15.70 -6.84
C ASP A 299 0.38 -15.37 -5.51
N TRP A 300 -0.30 -14.66 -4.63
CA TRP A 300 0.20 -14.39 -3.27
C TRP A 300 0.41 -15.67 -2.49
N GLN A 301 -0.51 -16.64 -2.63
CA GLN A 301 -0.38 -17.97 -2.05
C GLN A 301 0.81 -18.73 -2.64
N ARG A 302 0.85 -18.85 -3.96
CA ARG A 302 1.84 -19.67 -4.69
C ARG A 302 3.27 -19.15 -4.54
N ILE A 303 3.47 -17.83 -4.59
CA ILE A 303 4.78 -17.20 -4.59
C ILE A 303 5.24 -16.87 -3.17
N GLY A 304 4.32 -16.39 -2.34
CA GLY A 304 4.66 -15.73 -1.07
C GLY A 304 4.59 -16.61 0.17
N GLU A 305 3.77 -17.68 0.19
CA GLU A 305 3.53 -18.45 1.42
C GLU A 305 4.82 -19.05 2.00
N ASP A 306 5.65 -19.66 1.16
CA ASP A 306 6.87 -20.34 1.58
C ASP A 306 8.08 -19.40 1.74
N VAL A 307 7.92 -18.12 1.41
CA VAL A 307 8.98 -17.14 1.64
C VAL A 307 9.06 -16.82 3.13
N PRO A 308 10.25 -16.97 3.74
CA PRO A 308 10.44 -16.71 5.15
C PRO A 308 10.47 -15.20 5.46
N LEU A 309 10.22 -14.85 6.72
CA LEU A 309 10.46 -13.50 7.22
C LEU A 309 11.95 -13.27 7.41
N LEU A 310 12.51 -12.35 6.64
CA LEU A 310 13.93 -11.96 6.72
C LEU A 310 14.13 -10.66 7.50
N VAL A 311 13.15 -9.78 7.50
CA VAL A 311 13.29 -8.44 8.08
C VAL A 311 12.69 -8.36 9.47
N ASN A 312 13.55 -8.03 10.45
CA ASN A 312 13.21 -7.92 11.86
C ASN A 312 12.69 -6.51 12.20
N CYS A 313 11.63 -6.06 11.51
CA CYS A 313 11.03 -4.76 11.74
C CYS A 313 9.61 -4.88 12.33
N MET A 314 9.24 -3.93 13.19
CA MET A 314 7.87 -3.80 13.72
C MET A 314 6.85 -3.66 12.57
N PRO A 315 5.66 -4.28 12.67
CA PRO A 315 5.11 -5.01 13.83
C PRO A 315 5.53 -6.48 13.94
N ALA A 316 6.20 -7.07 12.96
CA ALA A 316 6.57 -8.48 12.96
C ALA A 316 7.91 -8.76 13.69
N GLY A 317 8.66 -7.73 14.02
CA GLY A 317 9.98 -7.78 14.65
C GLY A 317 10.24 -6.63 15.61
N LYS A 318 11.51 -6.20 15.75
CA LYS A 318 11.96 -5.29 16.82
C LYS A 318 12.42 -3.92 16.31
N TYR A 319 12.99 -3.83 15.10
CA TYR A 319 13.60 -2.61 14.56
C TYR A 319 12.59 -1.77 13.78
N LEU A 320 13.05 -0.61 13.30
CA LEU A 320 12.26 0.35 12.54
C LEU A 320 12.94 0.68 11.20
N GLY A 321 12.37 1.60 10.44
CA GLY A 321 12.81 1.97 9.10
C GLY A 321 14.24 2.47 9.01
N GLU A 322 14.73 3.20 10.02
CA GLU A 322 16.11 3.66 10.07
C GLU A 322 17.09 2.50 10.23
N GLY A 323 16.81 1.57 11.14
CA GLY A 323 17.57 0.32 11.29
C GLY A 323 17.59 -0.51 10.00
N PHE A 324 16.43 -0.62 9.33
CA PHE A 324 16.29 -1.30 8.06
C PHE A 324 17.14 -0.65 6.95
N HIS A 325 17.10 0.68 6.85
CA HIS A 325 17.95 1.41 5.91
C HIS A 325 19.44 1.14 6.14
N ARG A 326 19.89 1.28 7.39
CA ARG A 326 21.30 1.04 7.77
C ARG A 326 21.75 -0.38 7.50
N ALA A 327 20.86 -1.36 7.57
CA ALA A 327 21.16 -2.75 7.27
C ALA A 327 21.25 -3.06 5.76
N GLY A 328 20.92 -2.12 4.88
CA GLY A 328 20.99 -2.25 3.42
C GLY A 328 19.64 -2.15 2.70
N GLY A 329 18.54 -2.06 3.42
CA GLY A 329 17.20 -1.80 2.87
C GLY A 329 16.71 -2.88 1.90
N VAL A 330 15.87 -2.45 0.95
CA VAL A 330 15.25 -3.35 -0.05
C VAL A 330 16.29 -4.11 -0.90
N PRO A 331 17.37 -3.49 -1.40
CA PRO A 331 18.36 -4.22 -2.19
C PRO A 331 18.99 -5.39 -1.45
N ALA A 332 19.28 -5.26 -0.13
CA ALA A 332 19.85 -6.34 0.67
C ALA A 332 18.87 -7.51 0.87
N VAL A 333 17.58 -7.23 1.07
CA VAL A 333 16.55 -8.26 1.12
C VAL A 333 16.42 -9.00 -0.20
N MET A 334 16.44 -8.25 -1.32
CA MET A 334 16.39 -8.84 -2.65
C MET A 334 17.65 -9.66 -2.96
N HIS A 335 18.81 -9.28 -2.44
CA HIS A 335 20.04 -10.09 -2.55
C HIS A 335 19.86 -11.47 -1.90
N GLU A 336 19.29 -11.53 -0.69
CA GLU A 336 19.02 -12.80 -0.02
C GLU A 336 18.00 -13.66 -0.79
N LEU A 337 16.96 -13.05 -1.37
CA LEU A 337 16.01 -13.74 -2.24
C LEU A 337 16.65 -14.22 -3.56
N GLN A 338 17.59 -13.44 -4.12
CA GLN A 338 18.37 -13.83 -5.32
C GLN A 338 19.20 -15.09 -5.05
N LYS A 339 19.92 -15.12 -3.93
CA LYS A 339 20.73 -16.30 -3.51
C LYS A 339 19.87 -17.55 -3.41
N ALA A 340 18.64 -17.40 -2.95
CA ALA A 340 17.67 -18.50 -2.81
C ALA A 340 16.92 -18.87 -4.10
N GLY A 341 17.22 -18.20 -5.23
CA GLY A 341 16.55 -18.43 -6.51
C GLY A 341 15.07 -18.01 -6.51
N ARG A 342 14.71 -17.00 -5.69
CA ARG A 342 13.34 -16.52 -5.50
C ARG A 342 13.05 -15.20 -6.21
N LEU A 343 13.93 -14.77 -7.14
CA LEU A 343 13.76 -13.54 -7.93
C LEU A 343 13.96 -13.78 -9.41
N HIS A 344 13.16 -13.10 -10.22
CA HIS A 344 13.39 -12.89 -11.64
C HIS A 344 14.42 -11.79 -11.82
N GLN A 345 15.67 -12.17 -12.17
CA GLN A 345 16.83 -11.28 -12.18
C GLN A 345 16.87 -10.34 -13.38
N ASP A 346 16.23 -10.72 -14.50
CA ASP A 346 16.31 -10.00 -15.77
C ASP A 346 15.29 -8.83 -15.85
N CYS A 347 14.47 -8.61 -14.81
CA CYS A 347 13.53 -7.51 -14.78
C CYS A 347 14.24 -6.17 -14.91
N ALA A 348 13.81 -5.36 -15.88
CA ALA A 348 14.31 -4.00 -16.09
C ALA A 348 13.86 -3.07 -14.96
N THR A 349 14.64 -2.00 -14.73
CA THR A 349 14.30 -0.97 -13.74
C THR A 349 14.49 0.42 -14.32
N VAL A 350 13.90 1.42 -13.66
CA VAL A 350 14.13 2.83 -13.98
C VAL A 350 15.60 3.25 -13.88
N SER A 351 16.46 2.50 -13.17
CA SER A 351 17.90 2.82 -13.06
C SER A 351 18.65 2.56 -14.36
N GLY A 352 18.08 1.81 -15.30
CA GLY A 352 18.74 1.34 -16.52
C GLY A 352 19.54 0.04 -16.33
N LYS A 353 19.48 -0.55 -15.13
CA LYS A 353 20.03 -1.86 -14.79
C LYS A 353 18.91 -2.86 -14.53
N THR A 354 19.21 -4.14 -14.66
CA THR A 354 18.29 -5.20 -14.22
C THR A 354 18.30 -5.34 -12.70
N ILE A 355 17.28 -6.00 -12.16
CA ILE A 355 17.21 -6.36 -10.73
C ILE A 355 18.46 -7.15 -10.32
N GLY A 356 18.86 -8.15 -11.12
CA GLY A 356 20.04 -8.98 -10.84
C GLY A 356 21.33 -8.18 -10.72
N GLU A 357 21.55 -7.21 -11.62
CA GLU A 357 22.72 -6.32 -11.58
C GLU A 357 22.73 -5.41 -10.35
N ILE A 358 21.55 -4.94 -9.90
CA ILE A 358 21.45 -4.06 -8.73
C ILE A 358 21.77 -4.84 -7.45
N VAL A 359 21.19 -6.02 -7.28
CA VAL A 359 21.24 -6.75 -6.01
C VAL A 359 22.45 -7.65 -5.84
N SER A 360 23.20 -7.93 -6.91
CA SER A 360 24.37 -8.84 -6.88
C SER A 360 25.44 -8.49 -5.84
N SER A 361 25.58 -7.21 -5.49
CA SER A 361 26.54 -6.70 -4.50
C SER A 361 25.88 -6.06 -3.27
N ALA A 362 24.57 -6.15 -3.14
CA ALA A 362 23.80 -5.49 -2.08
C ALA A 362 23.76 -6.34 -0.80
N LEU A 363 24.90 -6.46 -0.13
CA LEU A 363 25.02 -7.23 1.10
C LEU A 363 24.37 -6.50 2.29
N THR A 364 23.80 -7.27 3.23
CA THR A 364 23.41 -6.69 4.51
C THR A 364 24.62 -6.30 5.35
N SER A 365 24.54 -5.17 6.03
CA SER A 365 25.55 -4.73 7.02
C SER A 365 25.18 -5.16 8.46
N ASN A 366 23.95 -5.68 8.68
CA ASN A 366 23.47 -6.08 10.00
C ASN A 366 22.49 -7.26 9.88
N VAL A 367 22.96 -8.45 10.24
CA VAL A 367 22.20 -9.70 10.19
C VAL A 367 21.13 -9.82 11.29
N ASP A 368 21.13 -8.96 12.31
CA ASP A 368 20.05 -8.90 13.32
C ASP A 368 18.83 -8.16 12.79
N VAL A 369 18.98 -7.38 11.72
CA VAL A 369 17.89 -6.62 11.09
C VAL A 369 17.43 -7.27 9.80
N ILE A 370 18.37 -7.74 8.96
CA ILE A 370 18.07 -8.48 7.72
C ILE A 370 18.75 -9.85 7.83
N TYR A 371 17.95 -10.86 8.11
CA TYR A 371 18.41 -12.25 8.29
C TYR A 371 18.76 -12.90 6.95
N PRO A 372 19.76 -13.81 6.94
CA PRO A 372 20.02 -14.64 5.76
C PRO A 372 18.86 -15.59 5.49
N PHE A 373 18.62 -15.91 4.21
CA PHE A 373 17.51 -16.76 3.79
C PHE A 373 17.58 -18.16 4.41
N GLU A 374 18.78 -18.70 4.60
CA GLU A 374 19.01 -20.03 5.16
C GLU A 374 18.75 -20.09 6.68
N ASN A 375 18.79 -18.95 7.36
CA ASN A 375 18.51 -18.85 8.80
C ASN A 375 17.58 -17.65 9.08
N PRO A 376 16.32 -17.72 8.68
CA PRO A 376 15.39 -16.60 8.74
C PRO A 376 14.87 -16.34 10.16
N LEU A 377 14.30 -15.14 10.36
CA LEU A 377 13.62 -14.80 11.62
C LEU A 377 12.40 -15.70 11.89
N LYS A 378 11.62 -16.01 10.85
CA LYS A 378 10.49 -16.95 10.89
C LYS A 378 10.38 -17.70 9.57
N HIS A 379 10.15 -18.98 9.61
CA HIS A 379 9.82 -19.78 8.42
C HIS A 379 8.36 -19.60 8.04
N ARG A 380 8.02 -19.71 6.74
CA ARG A 380 6.65 -19.68 6.22
C ARG A 380 5.82 -18.52 6.81
N ALA A 381 6.32 -17.32 6.64
CA ALA A 381 5.77 -16.13 7.28
C ALA A 381 5.07 -15.17 6.29
N GLY A 382 4.84 -15.60 5.06
CA GLY A 382 4.12 -14.85 4.04
C GLY A 382 2.63 -14.71 4.32
N PHE A 383 1.88 -14.44 3.29
CA PHE A 383 0.42 -14.38 3.35
C PHE A 383 -0.18 -15.73 2.97
N ILE A 384 -1.22 -16.15 3.69
CA ILE A 384 -2.06 -17.27 3.28
C ILE A 384 -3.42 -16.76 2.81
N VAL A 385 -3.98 -17.43 1.83
CA VAL A 385 -5.32 -17.18 1.31
C VAL A 385 -6.25 -18.25 1.89
N LEU A 386 -7.35 -17.79 2.48
CA LEU A 386 -8.36 -18.64 3.11
C LEU A 386 -9.65 -18.57 2.29
N SER A 387 -10.40 -19.67 2.30
CA SER A 387 -11.76 -19.75 1.77
C SER A 387 -12.68 -20.47 2.76
N GLY A 388 -13.96 -20.58 2.44
CA GLY A 388 -14.88 -21.29 3.34
C GLY A 388 -16.26 -21.47 2.74
N ASN A 389 -17.14 -22.14 3.51
CA ASN A 389 -18.51 -22.40 3.06
C ASN A 389 -19.40 -21.14 3.01
N PHE A 390 -18.89 -19.98 3.43
CA PHE A 390 -19.62 -18.71 3.46
C PHE A 390 -18.88 -17.53 2.82
N PHE A 391 -17.68 -17.74 2.26
CA PHE A 391 -16.95 -16.72 1.49
C PHE A 391 -15.98 -17.39 0.51
N ASP A 392 -15.57 -16.63 -0.51
CA ASP A 392 -14.70 -17.13 -1.59
C ASP A 392 -13.22 -16.96 -1.24
N SER A 393 -12.85 -15.82 -0.66
CA SER A 393 -11.46 -15.52 -0.31
C SER A 393 -11.33 -14.57 0.87
N ALA A 394 -10.28 -14.78 1.66
CA ALA A 394 -9.77 -13.87 2.67
C ALA A 394 -8.25 -14.03 2.77
N ILE A 395 -7.56 -13.12 3.43
CA ILE A 395 -6.11 -13.22 3.65
C ILE A 395 -5.77 -13.19 5.13
N MET A 396 -4.70 -13.87 5.49
CA MET A 396 -4.09 -13.80 6.82
C MET A 396 -2.59 -13.60 6.69
N LYS A 397 -2.05 -12.66 7.48
CA LYS A 397 -0.62 -12.34 7.52
C LYS A 397 0.06 -13.21 8.57
N MET A 398 0.89 -14.17 8.13
CA MET A 398 1.51 -15.15 9.02
C MET A 398 2.69 -14.59 9.82
N SER A 399 3.36 -13.55 9.33
CA SER A 399 4.52 -12.95 10.00
C SER A 399 4.24 -12.38 11.39
N VAL A 400 2.99 -11.97 11.67
CA VAL A 400 2.56 -11.43 12.97
C VAL A 400 1.93 -12.48 13.90
N VAL A 401 1.75 -13.72 13.45
CA VAL A 401 1.27 -14.82 14.30
C VAL A 401 2.36 -15.16 15.31
N GLY A 402 2.19 -14.69 16.55
CA GLY A 402 3.14 -14.83 17.64
C GLY A 402 3.05 -16.18 18.38
N GLU A 403 4.02 -16.45 19.28
CA GLU A 403 4.08 -17.71 20.04
C GLU A 403 2.87 -17.89 20.98
N ALA A 404 2.43 -16.80 21.63
CA ALA A 404 1.27 -16.86 22.52
C ALA A 404 0.00 -17.29 21.77
N PHE A 405 -0.25 -16.68 20.60
CA PHE A 405 -1.38 -17.07 19.75
C PHE A 405 -1.27 -18.52 19.27
N ARG A 406 -0.08 -18.94 18.82
CA ARG A 406 0.16 -20.34 18.40
C ARG A 406 -0.11 -21.32 19.54
N LYS A 407 0.37 -21.02 20.74
CA LYS A 407 0.16 -21.86 21.93
C LYS A 407 -1.33 -21.97 22.28
N THR A 408 -2.07 -20.86 22.23
CA THR A 408 -3.48 -20.83 22.63
C THR A 408 -4.39 -21.48 21.60
N TYR A 409 -4.17 -21.21 20.29
CA TYR A 409 -5.15 -21.57 19.26
C TYR A 409 -4.67 -22.62 18.26
N LEU A 410 -3.36 -22.83 18.10
CA LEU A 410 -2.81 -23.60 16.98
C LEU A 410 -1.96 -24.81 17.42
N SER A 411 -1.91 -25.14 18.71
CA SER A 411 -1.05 -26.20 19.24
C SER A 411 -1.81 -27.30 19.98
N GLU A 412 -3.13 -27.40 19.81
CA GLU A 412 -3.92 -28.47 20.41
C GLU A 412 -3.53 -29.81 19.78
N PRO A 413 -3.13 -30.82 20.60
CA PRO A 413 -2.72 -32.13 20.09
C PRO A 413 -3.83 -32.84 19.30
N GLY A 414 -3.53 -33.17 18.04
CA GLY A 414 -4.48 -33.76 17.10
C GLY A 414 -5.37 -32.76 16.35
N ALA A 415 -5.22 -31.48 16.64
CA ALA A 415 -5.87 -30.37 15.94
C ALA A 415 -4.89 -29.20 15.65
N GLU A 416 -3.60 -29.54 15.44
CA GLU A 416 -2.55 -28.55 15.18
C GLU A 416 -2.91 -27.65 13.99
N ASN A 417 -2.66 -26.34 14.13
CA ASN A 417 -3.02 -25.29 13.19
C ASN A 417 -4.54 -25.16 12.90
N SER A 418 -5.40 -25.67 13.81
CA SER A 418 -6.85 -25.60 13.66
C SER A 418 -7.49 -25.31 15.00
N PHE A 419 -8.56 -24.51 15.01
CA PHE A 419 -9.35 -24.23 16.20
C PHE A 419 -10.80 -23.96 15.87
N GLU A 420 -11.67 -24.14 16.85
CA GLU A 420 -13.06 -23.69 16.80
C GLU A 420 -13.26 -22.51 17.74
N ALA A 421 -14.05 -21.53 17.30
CA ALA A 421 -14.36 -20.34 18.07
C ALA A 421 -15.83 -19.94 17.96
N ARG A 422 -16.32 -19.30 19.02
CA ARG A 422 -17.64 -18.68 19.06
C ARG A 422 -17.56 -17.26 18.47
N ALA A 423 -18.37 -16.96 17.49
CA ALA A 423 -18.41 -15.65 16.84
C ALA A 423 -19.11 -14.60 17.71
N ILE A 424 -18.48 -13.42 17.82
CA ILE A 424 -19.09 -12.19 18.35
C ILE A 424 -19.14 -11.20 17.21
N VAL A 425 -20.32 -10.88 16.70
CA VAL A 425 -20.51 -10.10 15.47
C VAL A 425 -20.84 -8.65 15.79
N PHE A 426 -20.09 -7.74 15.13
CA PHE A 426 -20.26 -6.29 15.17
C PHE A 426 -20.60 -5.73 13.79
N GLU A 427 -21.57 -4.80 13.75
CA GLU A 427 -22.05 -4.11 12.55
C GLU A 427 -21.25 -2.83 12.29
N GLY A 428 -19.94 -2.96 12.05
CA GLY A 428 -19.05 -1.83 11.86
C GLY A 428 -18.39 -1.32 13.14
N PRO A 429 -17.49 -0.32 13.01
CA PRO A 429 -16.66 0.16 14.12
C PRO A 429 -17.45 0.84 15.24
N GLU A 430 -18.52 1.55 14.92
CA GLU A 430 -19.38 2.22 15.90
C GLU A 430 -20.05 1.20 16.85
N ASP A 431 -20.59 0.12 16.29
CA ASP A 431 -21.19 -0.97 17.06
C ASP A 431 -20.15 -1.71 17.90
N TYR A 432 -18.96 -1.96 17.34
CA TYR A 432 -17.86 -2.54 18.09
C TYR A 432 -17.50 -1.69 19.32
N HIS A 433 -17.27 -0.39 19.14
CA HIS A 433 -16.92 0.49 20.26
C HIS A 433 -18.02 0.62 21.30
N ALA A 434 -19.28 0.56 20.90
CA ALA A 434 -20.41 0.63 21.81
C ALA A 434 -20.60 -0.63 22.66
N ARG A 435 -20.22 -1.81 22.15
CA ARG A 435 -20.59 -3.10 22.76
C ARG A 435 -19.44 -4.00 23.17
N ILE A 436 -18.18 -3.68 22.84
CA ILE A 436 -17.08 -4.61 23.13
C ILE A 436 -16.94 -4.94 24.62
N ASP A 437 -17.26 -4.02 25.52
CA ASP A 437 -17.20 -4.19 26.96
C ASP A 437 -18.57 -4.60 27.59
N ASP A 438 -19.59 -4.94 26.77
CA ASP A 438 -20.88 -5.40 27.26
C ASP A 438 -20.78 -6.82 27.85
N PRO A 439 -20.99 -7.01 29.17
CA PRO A 439 -20.92 -8.33 29.80
C PRO A 439 -21.90 -9.34 29.20
N ALA A 440 -23.01 -8.89 28.60
CA ALA A 440 -24.01 -9.78 27.98
C ALA A 440 -23.46 -10.54 26.76
N LEU A 441 -22.36 -10.08 26.14
CA LEU A 441 -21.70 -10.79 25.06
C LEU A 441 -20.89 -12.01 25.55
N ASP A 442 -20.59 -12.08 26.84
CA ASP A 442 -19.85 -13.19 27.49
C ASP A 442 -18.57 -13.56 26.72
N ILE A 443 -17.75 -12.54 26.40
CA ILE A 443 -16.54 -12.71 25.59
C ILE A 443 -15.44 -13.37 26.43
N ASP A 444 -14.94 -14.49 25.97
CA ASP A 444 -13.82 -15.23 26.55
C ASP A 444 -12.73 -15.52 25.48
N GLU A 445 -11.65 -16.21 25.89
CA GLU A 445 -10.54 -16.57 25.00
C GLU A 445 -10.91 -17.54 23.87
N ARG A 446 -12.10 -18.17 23.91
CA ARG A 446 -12.62 -19.07 22.88
C ARG A 446 -13.49 -18.35 21.87
N CYS A 447 -13.54 -17.00 21.91
CA CYS A 447 -14.28 -16.19 20.98
C CYS A 447 -13.40 -15.75 19.81
N ILE A 448 -14.05 -15.52 18.66
CA ILE A 448 -13.51 -14.78 17.53
C ILE A 448 -14.34 -13.51 17.33
N LEU A 449 -13.66 -12.36 17.31
CA LEU A 449 -14.31 -11.08 17.06
C LEU A 449 -14.52 -10.91 15.58
N VAL A 450 -15.75 -10.62 15.19
CA VAL A 450 -16.16 -10.48 13.80
C VAL A 450 -16.69 -9.07 13.56
N ILE A 451 -16.17 -8.38 12.54
CA ILE A 451 -16.68 -7.09 12.10
C ILE A 451 -17.07 -7.18 10.64
N ARG A 452 -18.27 -6.71 10.29
CA ARG A 452 -18.81 -6.77 8.92
C ARG A 452 -19.38 -5.44 8.46
N GLY A 453 -19.67 -5.36 7.15
CA GLY A 453 -20.12 -4.14 6.51
C GLY A 453 -19.03 -3.07 6.44
N VAL A 454 -17.77 -3.49 6.51
CA VAL A 454 -16.58 -2.62 6.48
C VAL A 454 -15.72 -2.85 5.24
N GLY A 455 -16.28 -3.53 4.23
CA GLY A 455 -15.68 -3.68 2.90
C GLY A 455 -15.76 -2.41 2.06
N THR A 456 -15.44 -2.54 0.77
CA THR A 456 -15.33 -1.38 -0.15
C THR A 456 -16.66 -0.64 -0.35
N VAL A 457 -17.76 -1.36 -0.39
CA VAL A 457 -19.12 -0.80 -0.58
C VAL A 457 -19.75 -0.42 0.76
N GLY A 458 -19.70 -1.30 1.76
CA GLY A 458 -20.34 -1.10 3.06
C GLY A 458 -19.78 0.10 3.83
N TYR A 459 -18.46 0.17 3.95
CA TYR A 459 -17.74 1.31 4.52
C TYR A 459 -16.85 1.89 3.42
N PRO A 460 -17.28 2.96 2.74
CA PRO A 460 -16.69 3.34 1.46
C PRO A 460 -15.16 3.54 1.57
N GLY A 461 -14.43 2.72 0.81
CA GLY A 461 -12.98 2.64 0.84
C GLY A 461 -12.41 1.53 1.75
N SER A 462 -13.22 0.79 2.49
CA SER A 462 -12.82 -0.28 3.40
C SER A 462 -11.86 0.18 4.51
N ALA A 463 -12.40 0.52 5.67
CA ALA A 463 -11.63 0.99 6.81
C ALA A 463 -10.69 -0.08 7.40
N GLU A 464 -9.64 0.37 8.08
CA GLU A 464 -8.66 -0.47 8.79
C GLU A 464 -9.12 -0.78 10.22
N VAL A 465 -10.19 -1.57 10.37
CA VAL A 465 -10.87 -1.79 11.65
C VAL A 465 -10.94 -3.26 12.10
N VAL A 466 -10.43 -4.21 11.31
CA VAL A 466 -10.53 -5.64 11.66
C VAL A 466 -9.54 -6.03 12.78
N ASN A 467 -8.65 -5.17 13.20
CA ASN A 467 -7.74 -5.37 14.33
C ASN A 467 -8.39 -4.95 15.65
N MET A 468 -9.48 -5.61 16.04
CA MET A 468 -10.22 -5.33 17.26
C MET A 468 -9.44 -5.77 18.51
N ALA A 469 -9.49 -4.97 19.58
CA ALA A 469 -8.98 -5.36 20.88
C ALA A 469 -10.04 -6.19 21.65
N PRO A 470 -9.62 -7.10 22.54
CA PRO A 470 -10.51 -7.74 23.49
C PRO A 470 -11.17 -6.74 24.46
N PRO A 471 -12.25 -7.12 25.17
CA PRO A 471 -12.79 -6.30 26.24
C PRO A 471 -11.75 -6.01 27.32
N ALA A 472 -11.85 -4.84 27.96
CA ALA A 472 -10.92 -4.41 29.01
C ALA A 472 -10.79 -5.44 30.16
N ALA A 473 -11.84 -6.20 30.46
CA ALA A 473 -11.81 -7.25 31.46
C ALA A 473 -10.83 -8.38 31.13
N LEU A 474 -10.71 -8.79 29.85
CA LEU A 474 -9.74 -9.79 29.41
C LEU A 474 -8.32 -9.24 29.34
N ILE A 475 -8.17 -7.98 28.90
CA ILE A 475 -6.85 -7.32 28.87
C ILE A 475 -6.25 -7.28 30.28
N LYS A 476 -7.04 -6.96 31.31
CA LYS A 476 -6.62 -6.99 32.72
C LYS A 476 -6.22 -8.38 33.22
N GLN A 477 -6.67 -9.45 32.56
CA GLN A 477 -6.27 -10.82 32.83
C GLN A 477 -5.05 -11.27 32.02
N GLY A 478 -4.47 -10.37 31.20
CA GLY A 478 -3.33 -10.67 30.34
C GLY A 478 -3.70 -11.28 28.98
N ILE A 479 -4.99 -11.29 28.60
CA ILE A 479 -5.46 -11.70 27.28
C ILE A 479 -5.63 -10.43 26.43
N ASP A 480 -4.56 -10.04 25.76
CA ASP A 480 -4.44 -8.77 25.01
C ASP A 480 -4.79 -8.90 23.51
N SER A 481 -5.07 -10.12 23.04
CA SER A 481 -5.40 -10.40 21.64
C SER A 481 -6.36 -11.59 21.52
N LEU A 482 -7.41 -11.42 20.71
CA LEU A 482 -8.31 -12.48 20.26
C LEU A 482 -8.22 -12.61 18.73
N PRO A 483 -8.55 -13.79 18.15
CA PRO A 483 -8.73 -13.90 16.72
C PRO A 483 -9.75 -12.88 16.22
N CYS A 484 -9.46 -12.21 15.10
CA CYS A 484 -10.38 -11.28 14.44
C CYS A 484 -10.66 -11.72 13.01
N LEU A 485 -11.86 -11.39 12.52
CA LEU A 485 -12.29 -11.71 11.17
C LEU A 485 -13.18 -10.60 10.62
N GLY A 486 -13.02 -10.24 9.33
CA GLY A 486 -13.89 -9.24 8.73
C GLY A 486 -13.67 -9.01 7.24
N ASP A 487 -14.64 -8.30 6.64
CA ASP A 487 -14.60 -7.90 5.24
C ASP A 487 -13.83 -6.60 4.98
N GLY A 488 -13.33 -5.97 6.03
CA GLY A 488 -12.46 -4.80 5.96
C GLY A 488 -10.97 -5.13 6.01
N ARG A 489 -10.18 -4.07 6.18
CA ARG A 489 -8.72 -4.12 6.27
C ARG A 489 -8.24 -3.98 7.71
N GLN A 490 -6.96 -4.22 7.91
CA GLN A 490 -6.24 -4.00 9.15
C GLN A 490 -5.14 -2.96 8.92
N SER A 491 -4.84 -2.17 9.95
CA SER A 491 -3.66 -1.30 9.92
C SER A 491 -2.39 -2.12 9.67
N GLY A 492 -1.54 -1.63 8.77
CA GLY A 492 -0.24 -2.25 8.51
C GLY A 492 0.70 -2.26 9.73
N THR A 493 0.40 -1.46 10.75
CA THR A 493 1.17 -1.36 12.01
C THR A 493 0.66 -2.30 13.11
N SER A 494 -0.45 -3.03 12.87
CA SER A 494 -1.03 -3.96 13.83
C SER A 494 -0.34 -5.32 13.76
N ALA A 495 -0.13 -5.93 14.93
CA ALA A 495 0.34 -7.31 15.09
C ALA A 495 -0.83 -8.31 15.29
N SER A 496 -2.08 -7.89 15.14
CA SER A 496 -3.24 -8.75 15.31
C SER A 496 -3.25 -9.88 14.26
N PRO A 497 -3.47 -11.14 14.67
CA PRO A 497 -3.57 -12.29 13.77
C PRO A 497 -4.98 -12.37 13.14
N SER A 498 -5.31 -11.40 12.31
CA SER A 498 -6.66 -11.22 11.75
C SER A 498 -6.82 -11.89 10.39
N ILE A 499 -8.03 -12.38 10.12
CA ILE A 499 -8.51 -12.86 8.81
C ILE A 499 -9.23 -11.68 8.14
N LEU A 500 -8.71 -11.22 7.01
CA LEU A 500 -8.96 -9.90 6.44
C LEU A 500 -9.51 -9.97 5.03
N ASN A 501 -10.13 -8.86 4.59
CA ASN A 501 -10.53 -8.66 3.19
C ASN A 501 -11.50 -9.74 2.69
N MET A 502 -12.32 -10.29 3.59
CA MET A 502 -13.27 -11.36 3.23
C MET A 502 -14.14 -10.90 2.07
N SER A 503 -14.16 -11.69 1.02
CA SER A 503 -14.87 -11.37 -0.23
C SER A 503 -15.70 -12.56 -0.70
N PRO A 504 -16.90 -12.32 -1.25
CA PRO A 504 -17.62 -11.03 -1.32
C PRO A 504 -17.95 -10.45 0.06
N GLU A 505 -17.87 -9.11 0.19
CA GLU A 505 -18.18 -8.44 1.45
C GLU A 505 -19.66 -8.55 1.86
N ALA A 506 -19.96 -8.34 3.15
CA ALA A 506 -21.32 -8.45 3.69
C ALA A 506 -22.32 -7.47 3.03
N ALA A 507 -21.87 -6.25 2.70
CA ALA A 507 -22.73 -5.22 2.12
C ALA A 507 -23.35 -5.59 0.76
N VAL A 508 -22.68 -6.47 0.01
CA VAL A 508 -23.18 -6.96 -1.29
C VAL A 508 -23.80 -8.37 -1.19
N GLY A 509 -24.07 -8.84 0.01
CA GLY A 509 -24.68 -10.17 0.24
C GLY A 509 -23.68 -11.32 0.33
N GLY A 510 -22.40 -11.03 0.53
CA GLY A 510 -21.40 -12.04 0.87
C GLY A 510 -21.78 -12.80 2.14
N GLY A 511 -21.31 -14.03 2.29
CA GLY A 511 -21.79 -14.91 3.35
C GLY A 511 -21.46 -14.46 4.77
N LEU A 512 -20.51 -13.50 4.95
CA LEU A 512 -20.28 -12.85 6.24
C LEU A 512 -21.55 -12.15 6.77
N ALA A 513 -22.42 -11.67 5.88
CA ALA A 513 -23.73 -11.11 6.23
C ALA A 513 -24.65 -12.11 6.94
N LEU A 514 -24.42 -13.41 6.76
CA LEU A 514 -25.25 -14.47 7.32
C LEU A 514 -24.81 -14.89 8.73
N LEU A 515 -23.61 -14.50 9.17
CA LEU A 515 -23.06 -14.87 10.47
C LEU A 515 -23.83 -14.17 11.60
N LYS A 516 -24.05 -14.87 12.70
CA LYS A 516 -24.72 -14.34 13.90
C LYS A 516 -23.83 -14.53 15.13
N THR A 517 -23.96 -13.63 16.10
CA THR A 517 -23.33 -13.84 17.42
C THR A 517 -23.77 -15.18 18.00
N ASN A 518 -22.82 -15.92 18.58
CA ASN A 518 -22.89 -17.28 19.08
C ASN A 518 -22.84 -18.41 18.02
N ASP A 519 -22.75 -18.10 16.74
CA ASP A 519 -22.39 -19.13 15.75
C ASP A 519 -20.98 -19.68 16.03
N ARG A 520 -20.77 -20.94 15.63
CA ARG A 520 -19.46 -21.61 15.73
C ARG A 520 -18.76 -21.54 14.39
N LEU A 521 -17.49 -21.15 14.43
CA LEU A 521 -16.58 -21.16 13.28
C LEU A 521 -15.48 -22.18 13.53
N LYS A 522 -15.10 -22.92 12.49
CA LYS A 522 -13.88 -23.73 12.46
C LYS A 522 -12.87 -23.08 11.52
N VAL A 523 -11.73 -22.68 12.09
CA VAL A 523 -10.57 -22.18 11.34
C VAL A 523 -9.57 -23.33 11.24
N ASP A 524 -9.13 -23.64 10.03
CA ASP A 524 -8.13 -24.68 9.76
C ASP A 524 -7.09 -24.15 8.76
N LEU A 525 -5.90 -23.86 9.28
CA LEU A 525 -4.80 -23.33 8.47
C LEU A 525 -4.09 -24.41 7.63
N ASN A 526 -4.28 -25.70 7.95
CA ASN A 526 -3.74 -26.81 7.15
C ASN A 526 -4.49 -26.93 5.82
N THR A 527 -5.83 -26.85 5.89
CA THR A 527 -6.70 -26.87 4.71
C THR A 527 -7.00 -25.47 4.16
N ARG A 528 -6.55 -24.42 4.87
CA ARG A 528 -6.79 -23.01 4.56
C ARG A 528 -8.28 -22.67 4.46
N THR A 529 -9.05 -23.17 5.40
CA THR A 529 -10.51 -22.98 5.42
C THR A 529 -10.99 -22.33 6.70
N VAL A 530 -12.05 -21.54 6.57
CA VAL A 530 -12.86 -21.05 7.69
C VAL A 530 -14.32 -21.40 7.39
N ASN A 531 -14.89 -22.29 8.19
CA ASN A 531 -16.22 -22.80 7.95
C ASN A 531 -17.19 -22.40 9.07
N LEU A 532 -18.35 -21.94 8.68
CA LEU A 532 -19.50 -21.72 9.56
C LEU A 532 -20.18 -23.07 9.83
N LEU A 533 -20.26 -23.45 11.10
CA LEU A 533 -20.79 -24.75 11.54
C LEU A 533 -22.31 -24.71 11.75
N ILE A 534 -23.05 -24.42 10.68
CA ILE A 534 -24.50 -24.56 10.59
C ILE A 534 -24.85 -25.46 9.40
N ASP A 535 -26.04 -26.02 9.38
CA ASP A 535 -26.49 -26.80 8.25
C ASP A 535 -26.86 -25.94 7.03
N GLU A 536 -26.94 -26.56 5.86
CA GLU A 536 -27.24 -25.88 4.61
C GLU A 536 -28.65 -25.27 4.59
N ALA A 537 -29.62 -25.89 5.29
CA ALA A 537 -30.99 -25.39 5.35
C ALA A 537 -31.04 -24.06 6.10
N GLU A 538 -30.32 -23.94 7.22
CA GLU A 538 -30.20 -22.69 7.99
C GLU A 538 -29.43 -21.63 7.20
N MET A 539 -28.34 -22.00 6.52
CA MET A 539 -27.60 -21.09 5.66
C MET A 539 -28.51 -20.49 4.57
N ASN A 540 -29.27 -21.35 3.90
CA ASN A 540 -30.20 -20.93 2.86
C ASN A 540 -31.37 -20.12 3.40
N ARG A 541 -31.85 -20.40 4.61
CA ARG A 541 -32.87 -19.60 5.29
C ARG A 541 -32.33 -18.18 5.53
N ARG A 542 -31.15 -18.05 6.15
CA ARG A 542 -30.51 -16.75 6.42
C ARG A 542 -30.28 -15.95 5.14
N ARG A 543 -29.86 -16.62 4.04
CA ARG A 543 -29.65 -15.97 2.74
C ARG A 543 -30.96 -15.39 2.17
N ARG A 544 -32.08 -16.07 2.34
CA ARG A 544 -33.40 -15.55 1.89
C ARG A 544 -33.92 -14.38 2.74
N GLU A 545 -33.54 -14.36 4.02
CA GLU A 545 -33.95 -13.33 4.98
C GLU A 545 -33.04 -12.09 4.95
N TRP A 546 -31.85 -12.22 4.34
CA TRP A 546 -30.89 -11.12 4.30
C TRP A 546 -31.41 -9.95 3.46
N THR A 547 -31.19 -8.74 3.97
CA THR A 547 -31.43 -7.48 3.27
C THR A 547 -30.22 -6.56 3.40
N PRO A 548 -29.88 -5.79 2.35
CA PRO A 548 -28.77 -4.84 2.42
C PRO A 548 -28.95 -3.83 3.56
N ASN A 549 -27.91 -3.65 4.36
CA ASN A 549 -27.83 -2.62 5.39
C ASN A 549 -26.62 -1.74 5.09
N ILE A 550 -26.79 -0.79 4.17
CA ILE A 550 -25.72 0.12 3.75
C ILE A 550 -26.09 1.53 4.22
N PRO A 551 -25.30 2.16 5.09
CA PRO A 551 -25.54 3.54 5.50
C PRO A 551 -25.55 4.50 4.31
N PRO A 552 -26.35 5.57 4.33
CA PRO A 552 -26.38 6.57 3.26
C PRO A 552 -25.01 7.15 2.98
N SER A 553 -24.74 7.46 1.71
CA SER A 553 -23.52 8.17 1.31
C SER A 553 -23.55 9.61 1.83
N GLN A 554 -22.44 10.07 2.39
CA GLN A 554 -22.31 11.41 2.98
C GLN A 554 -21.81 12.45 1.97
N THR A 555 -21.24 12.02 0.84
CA THR A 555 -20.69 12.91 -0.19
C THR A 555 -20.97 12.36 -1.60
N PRO A 556 -20.99 13.21 -2.64
CA PRO A 556 -21.14 12.75 -4.01
C PRO A 556 -20.10 11.71 -4.42
N TRP A 557 -18.85 11.85 -3.93
CA TRP A 557 -17.79 10.88 -4.24
C TRP A 557 -18.07 9.51 -3.62
N GLN A 558 -18.53 9.44 -2.38
CA GLN A 558 -18.92 8.16 -1.75
C GLN A 558 -20.03 7.45 -2.54
N GLU A 559 -21.01 8.21 -3.05
CA GLU A 559 -22.09 7.67 -3.88
C GLU A 559 -21.57 7.06 -5.19
N LEU A 560 -20.79 7.82 -5.93
CA LEU A 560 -20.17 7.36 -7.19
C LEU A 560 -19.22 6.18 -6.95
N TYR A 561 -18.43 6.25 -5.89
CA TYR A 561 -17.48 5.21 -5.54
C TYR A 561 -18.18 3.87 -5.29
N ARG A 562 -19.25 3.85 -4.48
CA ARG A 562 -20.00 2.62 -4.18
C ARG A 562 -20.61 1.97 -5.41
N GLN A 563 -21.03 2.75 -6.39
CA GLN A 563 -21.61 2.24 -7.64
C GLN A 563 -20.58 1.61 -8.56
N LEU A 564 -19.31 1.98 -8.45
CA LEU A 564 -18.27 1.64 -9.41
C LEU A 564 -17.19 0.72 -8.85
N VAL A 565 -17.05 0.63 -7.52
CA VAL A 565 -15.94 -0.09 -6.89
C VAL A 565 -16.17 -1.60 -6.86
N GLY A 566 -15.10 -2.34 -7.17
CA GLY A 566 -15.02 -3.80 -7.00
C GLY A 566 -14.58 -4.21 -5.59
N GLN A 567 -14.47 -5.51 -5.36
CA GLN A 567 -14.10 -6.12 -4.10
C GLN A 567 -12.61 -6.00 -3.78
N LEU A 568 -12.22 -6.14 -2.52
CA LEU A 568 -10.80 -6.13 -2.10
C LEU A 568 -10.00 -7.27 -2.73
N SER A 569 -10.61 -8.43 -2.95
CA SER A 569 -9.98 -9.57 -3.64
C SER A 569 -9.52 -9.24 -5.05
N THR A 570 -10.14 -8.24 -5.69
CA THR A 570 -9.78 -7.72 -7.02
C THR A 570 -9.16 -6.32 -6.95
N GLY A 571 -8.63 -5.93 -5.79
CA GLY A 571 -7.89 -4.69 -5.59
C GLY A 571 -8.72 -3.47 -5.22
N GLY A 572 -10.06 -3.56 -5.12
CA GLY A 572 -10.93 -2.41 -4.78
C GLY A 572 -10.78 -1.26 -5.80
N CYS A 573 -10.68 -1.58 -7.07
CA CYS A 573 -10.60 -0.61 -8.17
C CYS A 573 -11.98 -0.08 -8.54
N LEU A 574 -12.04 1.06 -9.21
CA LEU A 574 -13.21 1.43 -9.99
C LEU A 574 -13.24 0.54 -11.24
N GLU A 575 -14.20 -0.37 -11.33
CA GLU A 575 -14.24 -1.40 -12.37
C GLU A 575 -14.18 -0.84 -13.81
N PRO A 576 -14.94 0.24 -14.17
CA PRO A 576 -14.82 0.84 -15.49
C PRO A 576 -13.42 1.41 -15.79
N ALA A 577 -12.72 1.91 -14.77
CA ALA A 577 -11.39 2.53 -14.97
C ALA A 577 -10.32 1.50 -15.34
N THR A 578 -10.45 0.25 -14.92
CA THR A 578 -9.50 -0.83 -15.24
C THR A 578 -9.51 -1.26 -16.72
N LEU A 579 -10.51 -0.81 -17.48
CA LEU A 579 -10.61 -1.08 -18.92
C LEU A 579 -9.73 -0.12 -19.75
N HIS A 580 -9.25 0.97 -19.15
CA HIS A 580 -8.43 1.99 -19.80
C HIS A 580 -6.94 1.71 -19.55
N LEU A 581 -6.28 1.06 -20.49
CA LEU A 581 -4.86 0.69 -20.41
C LEU A 581 -4.04 1.47 -21.42
N ARG A 582 -2.85 1.95 -20.99
CA ARG A 582 -1.88 2.65 -21.86
C ARG A 582 -2.53 3.82 -22.61
N VAL A 583 -3.22 4.67 -21.87
CA VAL A 583 -4.08 5.74 -22.42
C VAL A 583 -3.33 6.60 -23.43
N ILE A 584 -2.09 7.02 -23.15
CA ILE A 584 -1.32 7.88 -24.06
C ILE A 584 -1.02 7.18 -25.38
N ALA A 585 -0.66 5.88 -25.35
CA ALA A 585 -0.35 5.14 -26.57
C ALA A 585 -1.59 4.78 -27.40
N ARG A 586 -2.75 4.54 -26.74
CA ARG A 586 -3.97 4.06 -27.38
C ARG A 586 -4.95 5.16 -27.79
N SER A 587 -5.08 6.19 -26.95
CA SER A 587 -6.03 7.28 -27.19
C SER A 587 -5.43 8.41 -28.03
N GLY A 588 -4.11 8.43 -28.21
CA GLY A 588 -3.39 9.51 -28.89
C GLY A 588 -3.34 10.79 -28.05
N GLU A 589 -3.10 11.91 -28.72
CA GLU A 589 -3.09 13.21 -28.08
C GLU A 589 -4.53 13.65 -27.73
N PRO A 590 -4.71 14.42 -26.62
CA PRO A 590 -6.01 14.96 -26.27
C PRO A 590 -6.56 15.85 -27.39
N ARG A 591 -7.88 15.87 -27.52
CA ARG A 591 -8.54 16.75 -28.48
C ARG A 591 -8.26 18.21 -28.17
N HIS A 592 -8.12 19.03 -29.20
CA HIS A 592 -8.01 20.48 -29.02
C HIS A 592 -9.30 21.03 -28.40
N SER A 593 -9.14 22.06 -27.57
CA SER A 593 -10.25 22.74 -26.89
C SER A 593 -10.91 23.86 -27.75
N HIS A 594 -10.30 24.21 -28.88
CA HIS A 594 -10.78 25.25 -29.79
C HIS A 594 -10.70 24.80 -31.24
#